data_feb4e2eea006bc574d25375d99713e46
#
_entry.id   feb4e2eea006bc574d25375d99713e46
#
_cell.length_a   1.000
_cell.length_b   1.000
_cell.length_c   1.000
_cell.angle_alpha   90.00
_cell.angle_beta   90.00
_cell.angle_gamma   90.00
#
_symmetry.space_group_name_H-M   'P 1'
#
loop_
_entity.id
_entity.type
_entity.pdbx_description
1 polymer ?
#
loop_
_entity_poly.entity_id
_entity_poly.type
_entity_poly.pdbx_seq_one_letter_code
_entity_poly.pdbx_strand_id
1 'polypeptide(L)'
;MALRIALSGFVVLVVAMGIGRFAFTPQVPLMIAAGQLTLTSAGLVAAMNYLGYLVGAWDAMRAHRFVETRLWLGIGGAVPLTLLSAAADNAIVHGLLRFVIGCMSGWSMVLIAAWTNERLGQLGKPGLSAAVFAGPGAGISLSGLLAVYIQAKSLSAGAAWQIYGVLALVLIALVARYLPRAGQLHRPGSAPEPLLLTANLKRLVWSYSLAGFGYILPATFLSQMAAVRFPGSLFAQFVWPIFGAASVVGIALSIALRHTSTSNRRLAIVLWLQGVGVLAAWLLPGIGGLLTGGLLVGGGFLCAVQLSLLYGRELAPDHTRYMAGLLTTGYAIGQLIGPVTSALSTWLTHRLEPALGLAGIALFVAGGLVWNRHAERQQQLQ
;
A
#
# COMPACT_ATOMS: atom_id res chain seq x y z
N MET A 1 -3.85 -26.80 -8.51
CA MET A 1 -4.93 -26.00 -7.88
C MET A 1 -4.37 -24.85 -7.07
N ALA A 2 -3.47 -25.08 -6.12
CA ALA A 2 -2.89 -24.04 -5.25
C ALA A 2 -2.25 -22.86 -6.02
N LEU A 3 -1.45 -23.16 -7.07
CA LEU A 3 -0.83 -22.12 -7.90
C LEU A 3 -1.87 -21.21 -8.59
N ARG A 4 -2.99 -21.77 -9.07
CA ARG A 4 -4.07 -20.98 -9.71
C ARG A 4 -4.74 -20.05 -8.71
N ILE A 5 -4.95 -20.50 -7.47
CA ILE A 5 -5.50 -19.68 -6.38
C ILE A 5 -4.52 -18.56 -6.01
N ALA A 6 -3.24 -18.88 -5.83
CA ALA A 6 -2.21 -17.89 -5.54
C ALA A 6 -2.08 -16.85 -6.67
N LEU A 7 -2.07 -17.30 -7.93
CA LEU A 7 -1.97 -16.42 -9.10
C LEU A 7 -3.21 -15.50 -9.21
N SER A 8 -4.42 -16.03 -9.00
CA SER A 8 -5.62 -15.19 -9.04
C SER A 8 -5.64 -14.14 -7.93
N GLY A 9 -5.27 -14.51 -6.70
CA GLY A 9 -5.13 -13.55 -5.62
C GLY A 9 -4.05 -12.49 -5.90
N PHE A 10 -2.89 -12.91 -6.39
CA PHE A 10 -1.82 -12.02 -6.81
C PHE A 10 -2.28 -11.00 -7.87
N VAL A 11 -2.94 -11.47 -8.94
CA VAL A 11 -3.44 -10.60 -10.02
C VAL A 11 -4.51 -9.64 -9.51
N VAL A 12 -5.42 -10.08 -8.65
CA VAL A 12 -6.41 -9.19 -8.01
C VAL A 12 -5.71 -8.08 -7.23
N LEU A 13 -4.65 -8.40 -6.47
CA LEU A 13 -3.91 -7.38 -5.73
C LEU A 13 -3.05 -6.48 -6.63
N VAL A 14 -2.54 -6.97 -7.75
CA VAL A 14 -1.92 -6.13 -8.79
C VAL A 14 -2.92 -5.09 -9.28
N VAL A 15 -4.15 -5.49 -9.58
CA VAL A 15 -5.18 -4.58 -10.08
C VAL A 15 -5.70 -3.65 -8.98
N ALA A 16 -6.15 -4.20 -7.86
CA ALA A 16 -6.79 -3.41 -6.82
C ALA A 16 -5.84 -2.41 -6.15
N MET A 17 -4.61 -2.84 -5.90
CA MET A 17 -3.61 -2.02 -5.21
C MET A 17 -2.69 -1.31 -6.21
N GLY A 18 -2.10 -2.05 -7.15
CA GLY A 18 -1.16 -1.48 -8.10
C GLY A 18 -1.82 -0.45 -9.03
N ILE A 19 -2.94 -0.80 -9.65
CA ILE A 19 -3.66 0.09 -10.56
C ILE A 19 -4.65 0.96 -9.79
N GLY A 20 -5.51 0.38 -8.97
CA GLY A 20 -6.58 1.11 -8.27
C GLY A 20 -6.07 2.17 -7.29
N ARG A 21 -4.99 1.91 -6.57
CA ARG A 21 -4.43 2.88 -5.61
C ARG A 21 -3.19 3.59 -6.13
N PHE A 22 -2.18 2.83 -6.51
CA PHE A 22 -0.81 3.34 -6.68
C PHE A 22 -0.48 3.83 -8.09
N ALA A 23 -1.28 3.52 -9.13
CA ALA A 23 -1.11 4.13 -10.45
C ALA A 23 -1.33 5.66 -10.44
N PHE A 24 -1.98 6.19 -9.40
CA PHE A 24 -2.13 7.64 -9.22
C PHE A 24 -0.77 8.34 -9.09
N THR A 25 0.18 7.76 -8.36
CA THR A 25 1.51 8.36 -8.13
C THR A 25 2.23 8.76 -9.42
N PRO A 26 2.43 7.87 -10.41
CA PRO A 26 3.08 8.27 -11.66
C PRO A 26 2.21 9.14 -12.56
N GLN A 27 0.90 9.23 -12.29
CA GLN A 27 -0.02 10.09 -13.02
C GLN A 27 -0.03 11.54 -12.52
N VAL A 28 0.35 11.77 -11.25
CA VAL A 28 0.35 13.12 -10.66
C VAL A 28 1.10 14.14 -11.51
N PRO A 29 2.34 13.89 -11.99
CA PRO A 29 3.04 14.84 -12.83
C PRO A 29 2.30 15.17 -14.14
N LEU A 30 1.72 14.17 -14.81
CA LEU A 30 0.96 14.35 -16.04
C LEU A 30 -0.33 15.15 -15.80
N MET A 31 -1.03 14.87 -14.70
CA MET A 31 -2.28 15.57 -14.35
C MET A 31 -2.02 17.02 -13.94
N ILE A 32 -0.91 17.30 -13.25
CA ILE A 32 -0.49 18.69 -12.95
C ILE A 32 -0.10 19.42 -14.21
N ALA A 33 0.68 18.81 -15.11
CA ALA A 33 1.07 19.40 -16.38
C ALA A 33 -0.14 19.68 -17.29
N ALA A 34 -1.17 18.84 -17.22
CA ALA A 34 -2.44 19.03 -17.94
C ALA A 34 -3.39 20.05 -17.27
N GLY A 35 -3.02 20.66 -16.14
CA GLY A 35 -3.85 21.62 -15.41
C GLY A 35 -5.05 21.00 -14.65
N GLN A 36 -5.14 19.68 -14.55
CA GLN A 36 -6.22 18.99 -13.84
C GLN A 36 -6.07 19.07 -12.33
N LEU A 37 -4.83 19.12 -11.83
CA LEU A 37 -4.47 19.17 -10.42
C LEU A 37 -3.41 20.24 -10.15
N THR A 38 -3.41 20.72 -8.91
CA THR A 38 -2.27 21.38 -8.28
C THR A 38 -1.57 20.40 -7.32
N LEU A 39 -0.39 20.74 -6.82
CA LEU A 39 0.29 19.90 -5.83
C LEU A 39 -0.55 19.70 -4.56
N THR A 40 -1.23 20.76 -4.11
CA THR A 40 -2.16 20.71 -2.96
C THR A 40 -3.37 19.81 -3.25
N SER A 41 -4.04 20.00 -4.38
CA SER A 41 -5.21 19.18 -4.72
C SER A 41 -4.83 17.71 -5.01
N ALA A 42 -3.63 17.43 -5.51
CA ALA A 42 -3.13 16.07 -5.66
C ALA A 42 -3.05 15.34 -4.30
N GLY A 43 -2.60 16.04 -3.25
CA GLY A 43 -2.62 15.51 -1.87
C GLY A 43 -4.04 15.20 -1.39
N LEU A 44 -5.00 16.09 -1.65
CA LEU A 44 -6.41 15.85 -1.27
C LEU A 44 -7.04 14.70 -2.06
N VAL A 45 -6.79 14.61 -3.35
CA VAL A 45 -7.25 13.50 -4.21
C VAL A 45 -6.66 12.16 -3.73
N ALA A 46 -5.39 12.12 -3.36
CA ALA A 46 -4.78 10.95 -2.74
C ALA A 46 -5.44 10.61 -1.40
N ALA A 47 -5.70 11.61 -0.54
CA ALA A 47 -6.39 11.42 0.73
C ALA A 47 -7.79 10.81 0.54
N MET A 48 -8.53 11.21 -0.48
CA MET A 48 -9.85 10.63 -0.82
C MET A 48 -9.74 9.15 -1.16
N ASN A 49 -8.70 8.72 -1.87
CA ASN A 49 -8.48 7.29 -2.16
C ASN A 49 -8.18 6.51 -0.86
N TYR A 50 -7.36 7.05 0.03
CA TYR A 50 -7.03 6.38 1.30
C TYR A 50 -8.21 6.38 2.28
N LEU A 51 -9.02 7.43 2.30
CA LEU A 51 -10.29 7.43 3.04
C LEU A 51 -11.23 6.35 2.52
N GLY A 52 -11.41 6.25 1.21
CA GLY A 52 -12.17 5.18 0.58
C GLY A 52 -11.65 3.80 0.97
N TYR A 53 -10.34 3.61 0.91
CA TYR A 53 -9.73 2.35 1.30
C TYR A 53 -9.99 1.99 2.77
N LEU A 54 -9.88 2.94 3.67
CA LEU A 54 -10.21 2.75 5.09
C LEU A 54 -11.67 2.32 5.27
N VAL A 55 -12.61 3.00 4.61
CA VAL A 55 -14.05 2.68 4.65
C VAL A 55 -14.32 1.28 4.07
N GLY A 56 -13.75 0.98 2.90
CA GLY A 56 -13.93 -0.33 2.25
C GLY A 56 -13.34 -1.48 3.05
N ALA A 57 -12.14 -1.32 3.59
CA ALA A 57 -11.48 -2.32 4.41
C ALA A 57 -12.25 -2.56 5.73
N TRP A 58 -12.71 -1.49 6.37
CA TRP A 58 -13.50 -1.56 7.59
C TRP A 58 -14.85 -2.26 7.36
N ASP A 59 -15.55 -1.95 6.27
CA ASP A 59 -16.78 -2.62 5.87
C ASP A 59 -16.55 -4.10 5.56
N ALA A 60 -15.49 -4.43 4.80
CA ALA A 60 -15.14 -5.82 4.46
C ALA A 60 -14.86 -6.69 5.70
N MET A 61 -14.19 -6.13 6.72
CA MET A 61 -13.89 -6.86 7.95
C MET A 61 -15.14 -7.20 8.77
N ARG A 62 -16.21 -6.42 8.64
CA ARG A 62 -17.48 -6.57 9.36
C ARG A 62 -18.58 -7.23 8.56
N ALA A 63 -18.37 -7.44 7.26
CA ALA A 63 -19.38 -7.94 6.36
C ALA A 63 -19.79 -9.37 6.69
N HIS A 64 -21.07 -9.58 6.99
CA HIS A 64 -21.69 -10.89 7.21
C HIS A 64 -22.61 -11.30 6.05
N ARG A 65 -23.10 -10.33 5.27
CA ARG A 65 -23.99 -10.54 4.13
C ARG A 65 -23.36 -9.97 2.86
N PHE A 66 -23.68 -10.57 1.72
CA PHE A 66 -23.21 -10.11 0.40
C PHE A 66 -21.67 -9.94 0.31
N VAL A 67 -20.92 -10.85 0.96
CA VAL A 67 -19.45 -10.76 1.03
C VAL A 67 -18.83 -10.93 -0.35
N GLU A 68 -19.31 -11.92 -1.11
CA GLU A 68 -18.85 -12.17 -2.47
C GLU A 68 -19.25 -11.04 -3.43
N THR A 69 -20.42 -10.44 -3.22
CA THR A 69 -20.85 -9.25 -3.99
C THR A 69 -19.87 -8.09 -3.81
N ARG A 70 -19.44 -7.83 -2.56
CA ARG A 70 -18.39 -6.82 -2.30
C ARG A 70 -17.09 -7.12 -3.03
N LEU A 71 -16.66 -8.39 -3.00
CA LEU A 71 -15.45 -8.77 -3.72
C LEU A 71 -15.58 -8.52 -5.22
N TRP A 72 -16.67 -8.95 -5.83
CA TRP A 72 -16.91 -8.79 -7.26
C TRP A 72 -17.12 -7.34 -7.67
N LEU A 73 -17.82 -6.54 -6.86
CA LEU A 73 -17.92 -5.08 -7.06
C LEU A 73 -16.55 -4.41 -6.88
N GLY A 74 -15.77 -4.84 -5.89
CA GLY A 74 -14.43 -4.32 -5.66
C GLY A 74 -13.51 -4.54 -6.86
N ILE A 75 -13.47 -5.77 -7.37
CA ILE A 75 -12.63 -6.14 -8.50
C ILE A 75 -13.18 -5.55 -9.81
N GLY A 76 -14.47 -5.79 -10.11
CA GLY A 76 -15.08 -5.41 -11.37
C GLY A 76 -15.35 -3.92 -11.49
N GLY A 77 -15.73 -3.25 -10.39
CA GLY A 77 -16.06 -1.83 -10.40
C GLY A 77 -14.84 -0.91 -10.48
N ALA A 78 -13.68 -1.38 -10.01
CA ALA A 78 -12.45 -0.59 -10.14
C ALA A 78 -12.06 -0.34 -11.62
N VAL A 79 -12.37 -1.28 -12.52
CA VAL A 79 -12.08 -1.16 -13.95
C VAL A 79 -12.81 0.00 -14.61
N PRO A 80 -14.17 0.06 -14.61
CA PRO A 80 -14.88 1.15 -15.26
C PRO A 80 -14.59 2.51 -14.61
N LEU A 81 -14.37 2.58 -13.31
CA LEU A 81 -14.02 3.83 -12.64
C LEU A 81 -12.62 4.33 -13.02
N THR A 82 -11.68 3.42 -13.24
CA THR A 82 -10.35 3.77 -13.78
C THR A 82 -10.48 4.30 -15.20
N LEU A 83 -11.31 3.68 -16.05
CA LEU A 83 -11.61 4.17 -17.40
C LEU A 83 -12.33 5.54 -17.37
N LEU A 84 -13.29 5.74 -16.47
CA LEU A 84 -13.98 7.01 -16.28
C LEU A 84 -13.03 8.14 -15.83
N SER A 85 -11.92 7.80 -15.16
CA SER A 85 -10.89 8.79 -14.79
C SER A 85 -10.28 9.49 -16.02
N ALA A 86 -10.37 8.87 -17.21
CA ALA A 86 -9.92 9.48 -18.44
C ALA A 86 -10.76 10.70 -18.90
N ALA A 87 -12.02 10.75 -18.49
CA ALA A 87 -12.94 11.84 -18.77
C ALA A 87 -12.98 12.91 -17.66
N ALA A 88 -12.28 12.69 -16.55
CA ALA A 88 -12.20 13.64 -15.46
C ALA A 88 -11.17 14.73 -15.77
N ASP A 89 -11.53 15.97 -15.57
CA ASP A 89 -10.71 17.14 -15.91
C ASP A 89 -10.37 18.04 -14.71
N ASN A 90 -10.91 17.72 -13.52
CA ASN A 90 -10.73 18.52 -12.32
C ASN A 90 -10.55 17.67 -11.05
N ALA A 91 -10.02 18.32 -10.01
CA ALA A 91 -9.70 17.67 -8.75
C ALA A 91 -10.91 17.07 -8.02
N ILE A 92 -12.10 17.69 -8.13
CA ILE A 92 -13.31 17.21 -7.43
C ILE A 92 -13.74 15.87 -8.01
N VAL A 93 -13.85 15.78 -9.34
CA VAL A 93 -14.26 14.54 -10.02
C VAL A 93 -13.22 13.44 -9.78
N HIS A 94 -11.92 13.75 -9.90
CA HIS A 94 -10.87 12.79 -9.56
C HIS A 94 -10.95 12.35 -8.09
N GLY A 95 -11.21 13.25 -7.15
CA GLY A 95 -11.36 12.94 -5.73
C GLY A 95 -12.51 11.96 -5.47
N LEU A 96 -13.68 12.19 -6.07
CA LEU A 96 -14.84 11.30 -5.94
C LEU A 96 -14.55 9.92 -6.53
N LEU A 97 -13.98 9.86 -7.75
CA LEU A 97 -13.60 8.59 -8.38
C LEU A 97 -12.55 7.85 -7.53
N ARG A 98 -11.53 8.54 -7.01
CA ARG A 98 -10.51 7.95 -6.15
C ARG A 98 -11.08 7.44 -4.84
N PHE A 99 -12.05 8.12 -4.23
CA PHE A 99 -12.73 7.61 -3.04
C PHE A 99 -13.43 6.27 -3.31
N VAL A 100 -14.25 6.19 -4.37
CA VAL A 100 -14.98 4.97 -4.70
C VAL A 100 -14.01 3.84 -5.09
N ILE A 101 -12.99 4.11 -5.89
CA ILE A 101 -11.94 3.14 -6.23
C ILE A 101 -11.21 2.67 -4.95
N GLY A 102 -10.98 3.58 -4.00
CA GLY A 102 -10.41 3.26 -2.69
C GLY A 102 -11.26 2.24 -1.94
N CYS A 103 -12.57 2.46 -1.82
CA CYS A 103 -13.50 1.51 -1.20
C CYS A 103 -13.42 0.12 -1.86
N MET A 104 -13.41 0.09 -3.18
CA MET A 104 -13.31 -1.15 -3.96
C MET A 104 -11.97 -1.86 -3.75
N SER A 105 -10.89 -1.11 -3.67
CA SER A 105 -9.56 -1.65 -3.36
C SER A 105 -9.51 -2.24 -1.94
N GLY A 106 -10.16 -1.60 -0.97
CA GLY A 106 -10.29 -2.09 0.40
C GLY A 106 -11.06 -3.41 0.47
N TRP A 107 -12.19 -3.50 -0.20
CA TRP A 107 -12.96 -4.76 -0.31
C TRP A 107 -12.12 -5.86 -0.95
N SER A 108 -11.49 -5.57 -2.08
CA SER A 108 -10.68 -6.55 -2.81
C SER A 108 -9.50 -7.05 -1.97
N MET A 109 -8.77 -6.14 -1.33
CA MET A 109 -7.59 -6.49 -0.52
C MET A 109 -7.96 -7.40 0.65
N VAL A 110 -8.96 -7.01 1.44
CA VAL A 110 -9.33 -7.77 2.65
C VAL A 110 -9.90 -9.13 2.30
N LEU A 111 -10.83 -9.19 1.34
CA LEU A 111 -11.56 -10.40 1.02
C LEU A 111 -10.70 -11.41 0.24
N ILE A 112 -9.89 -10.95 -0.73
CA ILE A 112 -9.03 -11.85 -1.50
C ILE A 112 -7.87 -12.38 -0.66
N ALA A 113 -7.29 -11.56 0.23
CA ALA A 113 -6.25 -11.98 1.14
C ALA A 113 -6.76 -13.06 2.10
N ALA A 114 -7.94 -12.87 2.69
CA ALA A 114 -8.56 -13.86 3.58
C ALA A 114 -8.83 -15.18 2.84
N TRP A 115 -9.45 -15.12 1.66
CA TRP A 115 -9.77 -16.30 0.87
C TRP A 115 -8.53 -17.07 0.42
N THR A 116 -7.50 -16.38 -0.08
CA THR A 116 -6.27 -17.04 -0.52
C THR A 116 -5.52 -17.69 0.64
N ASN A 117 -5.43 -17.01 1.78
CA ASN A 117 -4.80 -17.57 2.99
C ASN A 117 -5.50 -18.85 3.45
N GLU A 118 -6.84 -18.83 3.52
CA GLU A 118 -7.64 -19.98 3.94
C GLU A 118 -7.47 -21.14 2.97
N ARG A 119 -7.65 -20.90 1.66
CA ARG A 119 -7.57 -21.95 0.64
C ARG A 119 -6.18 -22.56 0.49
N LEU A 120 -5.14 -21.73 0.54
CA LEU A 120 -3.75 -22.19 0.47
C LEU A 120 -3.35 -22.96 1.75
N GLY A 121 -3.88 -22.57 2.91
CA GLY A 121 -3.74 -23.31 4.16
C GLY A 121 -4.38 -24.70 4.06
N GLN A 122 -5.64 -24.80 3.60
CA GLN A 122 -6.35 -26.07 3.39
C GLN A 122 -5.64 -27.01 2.40
N LEU A 123 -4.94 -26.46 1.40
CA LEU A 123 -4.16 -27.22 0.41
C LEU A 123 -2.74 -27.56 0.88
N GLY A 124 -2.38 -27.26 2.12
CA GLY A 124 -1.04 -27.51 2.69
C GLY A 124 0.07 -26.67 2.04
N LYS A 125 -0.27 -25.54 1.43
CA LYS A 125 0.68 -24.63 0.74
C LYS A 125 0.64 -23.20 1.29
N PRO A 126 0.70 -22.98 2.62
CA PRO A 126 0.57 -21.63 3.21
C PRO A 126 1.67 -20.66 2.75
N GLY A 127 2.86 -21.18 2.37
CA GLY A 127 3.96 -20.34 1.88
C GLY A 127 3.64 -19.57 0.58
N LEU A 128 2.67 -20.05 -0.24
CA LEU A 128 2.23 -19.33 -1.44
C LEU A 128 1.44 -18.06 -1.10
N SER A 129 0.94 -17.90 0.12
CA SER A 129 0.28 -16.66 0.56
C SER A 129 1.23 -15.45 0.51
N ALA A 130 2.51 -15.64 0.79
CA ALA A 130 3.50 -14.57 0.66
C ALA A 130 3.64 -14.07 -0.79
N ALA A 131 3.55 -14.98 -1.77
CA ALA A 131 3.55 -14.63 -3.19
C ALA A 131 2.31 -13.78 -3.57
N VAL A 132 1.14 -14.07 -2.98
CA VAL A 132 -0.08 -13.25 -3.19
C VAL A 132 0.16 -11.83 -2.70
N PHE A 133 0.75 -11.66 -1.51
CA PHE A 133 1.05 -10.35 -0.95
C PHE A 133 2.15 -9.57 -1.67
N ALA A 134 2.90 -10.19 -2.58
CA ALA A 134 3.80 -9.46 -3.48
C ALA A 134 3.04 -8.71 -4.62
N GLY A 135 1.74 -9.02 -4.81
CA GLY A 135 0.90 -8.39 -5.85
C GLY A 135 0.91 -6.87 -5.85
N PRO A 136 0.72 -6.17 -4.73
CA PRO A 136 0.80 -4.72 -4.67
C PRO A 136 2.11 -4.16 -5.22
N GLY A 137 3.24 -4.74 -4.82
CA GLY A 137 4.57 -4.32 -5.29
C GLY A 137 4.78 -4.56 -6.78
N ALA A 138 4.38 -5.72 -7.29
CA ALA A 138 4.41 -6.02 -8.71
C ALA A 138 3.51 -5.05 -9.51
N GLY A 139 2.33 -4.71 -8.97
CA GLY A 139 1.41 -3.75 -9.57
C GLY A 139 1.97 -2.33 -9.60
N ILE A 140 2.69 -1.91 -8.56
CA ILE A 140 3.42 -0.64 -8.53
C ILE A 140 4.49 -0.61 -9.61
N SER A 141 5.31 -1.67 -9.73
CA SER A 141 6.31 -1.78 -10.79
C SER A 141 5.68 -1.71 -12.18
N LEU A 142 4.62 -2.48 -12.41
CA LEU A 142 3.93 -2.53 -13.68
C LEU A 142 3.33 -1.19 -14.06
N SER A 143 2.63 -0.52 -13.13
CA SER A 143 2.06 0.81 -13.36
C SER A 143 3.15 1.85 -13.63
N GLY A 144 4.28 1.74 -12.95
CA GLY A 144 5.44 2.61 -13.17
C GLY A 144 6.09 2.41 -14.53
N LEU A 145 6.29 1.18 -14.97
CA LEU A 145 6.83 0.87 -16.30
C LEU A 145 5.91 1.36 -17.42
N LEU A 146 4.58 1.21 -17.22
CA LEU A 146 3.60 1.80 -18.14
C LEU A 146 3.68 3.33 -18.17
N ALA A 147 3.89 3.97 -17.02
CA ALA A 147 4.07 5.43 -16.98
C ALA A 147 5.31 5.87 -17.76
N VAL A 148 6.42 5.14 -17.70
CA VAL A 148 7.61 5.39 -18.53
C VAL A 148 7.26 5.30 -20.02
N TYR A 149 6.54 4.26 -20.42
CA TYR A 149 6.08 4.09 -21.80
C TYR A 149 5.15 5.23 -22.25
N ILE A 150 4.17 5.61 -21.41
CA ILE A 150 3.21 6.69 -21.67
C ILE A 150 3.94 8.02 -21.90
N GLN A 151 4.92 8.32 -21.04
CA GLN A 151 5.72 9.54 -21.17
C GLN A 151 6.60 9.50 -22.44
N ALA A 152 7.24 8.36 -22.73
CA ALA A 152 8.07 8.19 -23.93
C ALA A 152 7.25 8.37 -25.24
N LYS A 153 5.95 8.06 -25.20
CA LYS A 153 5.02 8.28 -26.33
C LYS A 153 4.29 9.61 -26.26
N SER A 154 4.58 10.47 -25.29
CA SER A 154 3.92 11.76 -25.08
C SER A 154 2.38 11.66 -25.02
N LEU A 155 1.86 10.59 -24.42
CA LEU A 155 0.44 10.37 -24.29
C LEU A 155 -0.15 11.25 -23.19
N SER A 156 -1.43 11.62 -23.35
CA SER A 156 -2.16 12.44 -22.36
C SER A 156 -2.46 11.68 -21.08
N ALA A 157 -2.77 12.43 -20.00
CA ALA A 157 -3.24 11.85 -18.75
C ALA A 157 -4.52 10.99 -18.93
N GLY A 158 -5.44 11.43 -19.81
CA GLY A 158 -6.64 10.66 -20.16
C GLY A 158 -6.31 9.33 -20.83
N ALA A 159 -5.41 9.33 -21.84
CA ALA A 159 -4.95 8.12 -22.51
C ALA A 159 -4.27 7.15 -21.52
N ALA A 160 -3.53 7.68 -20.56
CA ALA A 160 -2.91 6.89 -19.51
C ALA A 160 -3.95 6.15 -18.64
N TRP A 161 -5.02 6.83 -18.22
CA TRP A 161 -6.11 6.19 -17.47
C TRP A 161 -6.83 5.10 -18.29
N GLN A 162 -7.00 5.31 -19.61
CA GLN A 162 -7.56 4.27 -20.49
C GLN A 162 -6.65 3.05 -20.54
N ILE A 163 -5.34 3.22 -20.70
CA ILE A 163 -4.37 2.12 -20.73
C ILE A 163 -4.42 1.33 -19.42
N TYR A 164 -4.40 2.00 -18.26
CA TYR A 164 -4.52 1.33 -16.95
C TYR A 164 -5.84 0.59 -16.80
N GLY A 165 -6.95 1.17 -17.23
CA GLY A 165 -8.27 0.54 -17.15
C GLY A 165 -8.40 -0.70 -18.05
N VAL A 166 -7.89 -0.62 -19.28
CA VAL A 166 -7.86 -1.77 -20.21
C VAL A 166 -6.96 -2.88 -19.68
N LEU A 167 -5.78 -2.54 -19.15
CA LEU A 167 -4.89 -3.52 -18.52
C LEU A 167 -5.57 -4.21 -17.34
N ALA A 168 -6.24 -3.44 -16.47
CA ALA A 168 -6.98 -3.99 -15.34
C ALA A 168 -8.07 -4.96 -15.79
N LEU A 169 -8.83 -4.60 -16.83
CA LEU A 169 -9.86 -5.45 -17.43
C LEU A 169 -9.28 -6.78 -17.93
N VAL A 170 -8.19 -6.72 -18.71
CA VAL A 170 -7.53 -7.92 -19.27
C VAL A 170 -7.02 -8.83 -18.13
N LEU A 171 -6.34 -8.27 -17.14
CA LEU A 171 -5.80 -9.02 -16.01
C LEU A 171 -6.92 -9.73 -15.22
N ILE A 172 -8.02 -9.03 -14.93
CA ILE A 172 -9.15 -9.64 -14.21
C ILE A 172 -9.83 -10.70 -15.05
N ALA A 173 -10.04 -10.46 -16.35
CA ALA A 173 -10.66 -11.44 -17.25
C ALA A 173 -9.87 -12.76 -17.29
N LEU A 174 -8.54 -12.71 -17.25
CA LEU A 174 -7.68 -13.89 -17.25
C LEU A 174 -7.85 -14.78 -16.01
N VAL A 175 -8.16 -14.18 -14.85
CA VAL A 175 -8.27 -14.90 -13.57
C VAL A 175 -9.70 -15.07 -13.07
N ALA A 176 -10.68 -14.42 -13.68
CA ALA A 176 -12.07 -14.35 -13.22
C ALA A 176 -12.67 -15.74 -12.92
N ARG A 177 -12.37 -16.75 -13.75
CA ARG A 177 -12.88 -18.13 -13.59
C ARG A 177 -12.35 -18.84 -12.33
N TYR A 178 -11.26 -18.37 -11.74
CA TYR A 178 -10.62 -18.96 -10.57
C TYR A 178 -10.96 -18.23 -9.28
N LEU A 179 -11.66 -17.09 -9.36
CA LEU A 179 -12.08 -16.29 -8.21
C LEU A 179 -13.24 -16.96 -7.45
N PRO A 180 -13.39 -16.64 -6.15
CA PRO A 180 -14.43 -17.27 -5.34
C PRO A 180 -15.83 -16.94 -5.82
N ARG A 181 -16.69 -17.96 -5.82
CA ARG A 181 -18.12 -17.86 -6.13
C ARG A 181 -18.94 -17.73 -4.86
N ALA A 182 -20.25 -17.53 -4.99
CA ALA A 182 -21.17 -17.44 -3.88
C ALA A 182 -20.98 -18.59 -2.86
N GLY A 183 -20.92 -18.24 -1.58
CA GLY A 183 -20.73 -19.18 -0.47
C GLY A 183 -19.30 -19.67 -0.23
N GLN A 184 -18.32 -19.19 -0.98
CA GLN A 184 -16.92 -19.63 -0.85
C GLN A 184 -16.05 -18.72 0.05
N LEU A 185 -16.55 -17.56 0.45
CA LEU A 185 -15.86 -16.68 1.36
C LEU A 185 -16.27 -16.95 2.81
N HIS A 186 -15.25 -17.04 3.68
CA HIS A 186 -15.49 -17.20 5.11
C HIS A 186 -16.17 -15.97 5.71
N ARG A 187 -17.25 -16.19 6.45
CA ARG A 187 -17.96 -15.14 7.16
C ARG A 187 -17.37 -14.97 8.56
N PRO A 188 -17.22 -13.75 9.06
CA PRO A 188 -16.78 -13.53 10.43
C PRO A 188 -17.69 -14.27 11.41
N GLY A 189 -17.11 -15.06 12.31
CA GLY A 189 -17.82 -15.63 13.47
C GLY A 189 -18.17 -14.55 14.49
N SER A 190 -18.66 -14.96 15.67
CA SER A 190 -18.96 -14.08 16.81
C SER A 190 -17.81 -13.11 17.08
N ALA A 191 -18.14 -11.91 17.54
CA ALA A 191 -17.14 -10.90 17.91
C ALA A 191 -16.17 -11.51 18.93
N PRO A 192 -14.85 -11.38 18.73
CA PRO A 192 -13.87 -11.87 19.68
C PRO A 192 -14.01 -11.13 21.02
N GLU A 193 -13.65 -11.80 22.11
CA GLU A 193 -13.58 -11.14 23.42
C GLU A 193 -12.69 -9.88 23.36
N PRO A 194 -13.02 -8.85 24.17
CA PRO A 194 -12.24 -7.62 24.18
C PRO A 194 -10.81 -7.90 24.64
N LEU A 195 -9.83 -7.59 23.81
CA LEU A 195 -8.41 -7.72 24.11
C LEU A 195 -7.95 -6.55 24.99
N LEU A 196 -7.36 -6.85 26.15
CA LEU A 196 -6.64 -5.86 26.93
C LEU A 196 -5.33 -5.48 26.22
N LEU A 197 -5.23 -4.24 25.78
CA LEU A 197 -4.05 -3.73 25.10
C LEU A 197 -2.90 -3.55 26.10
N THR A 198 -1.95 -4.48 26.12
CA THR A 198 -0.69 -4.36 26.84
C THR A 198 0.16 -3.19 26.31
N ALA A 199 1.17 -2.77 27.08
CA ALA A 199 2.07 -1.68 26.66
C ALA A 199 2.76 -1.99 25.32
N ASN A 200 3.17 -3.25 25.08
CA ASN A 200 3.81 -3.66 23.84
C ASN A 200 2.84 -3.64 22.65
N LEU A 201 1.58 -4.05 22.86
CA LEU A 201 0.54 -3.96 21.84
C LEU A 201 0.23 -2.50 21.47
N LYS A 202 0.11 -1.60 22.46
CA LYS A 202 -0.06 -0.16 22.22
C LYS A 202 1.09 0.42 21.42
N ARG A 203 2.34 0.07 21.79
CA ARG A 203 3.53 0.52 21.04
C ARG A 203 3.52 0.03 19.60
N LEU A 204 3.15 -1.24 19.37
CA LEU A 204 3.04 -1.78 18.01
C LEU A 204 1.95 -1.06 17.20
N VAL A 205 0.77 -0.82 17.76
CA VAL A 205 -0.31 -0.08 17.08
C VAL A 205 0.14 1.31 16.68
N TRP A 206 0.75 2.07 17.61
CA TRP A 206 1.27 3.39 17.30
C TRP A 206 2.41 3.36 16.29
N SER A 207 3.36 2.43 16.43
CA SER A 207 4.46 2.25 15.47
C SER A 207 3.92 2.02 14.07
N TYR A 208 2.96 1.12 13.92
CA TYR A 208 2.44 0.77 12.61
C TYR A 208 1.56 1.88 12.00
N SER A 209 0.84 2.64 12.83
CA SER A 209 0.11 3.83 12.39
C SER A 209 1.07 4.92 11.88
N LEU A 210 2.16 5.18 12.62
CA LEU A 210 3.22 6.10 12.20
C LEU A 210 3.96 5.60 10.94
N ALA A 211 4.14 4.29 10.80
CA ALA A 211 4.71 3.71 9.59
C ALA A 211 3.81 3.97 8.37
N GLY A 212 2.48 3.83 8.52
CA GLY A 212 1.51 4.17 7.48
C GLY A 212 1.59 5.64 7.07
N PHE A 213 1.73 6.55 8.02
CA PHE A 213 1.94 7.97 7.75
C PHE A 213 3.28 8.24 7.04
N GLY A 214 4.36 7.66 7.52
CA GLY A 214 5.71 7.99 7.06
C GLY A 214 6.02 7.52 5.64
N TYR A 215 5.60 6.30 5.27
CA TYR A 215 5.90 5.78 3.95
C TYR A 215 5.00 6.36 2.85
N ILE A 216 3.76 6.77 3.19
CA ILE A 216 2.76 7.14 2.18
C ILE A 216 3.07 8.47 1.49
N LEU A 217 3.79 9.36 2.16
CA LEU A 217 4.18 10.65 1.59
C LEU A 217 5.10 10.48 0.38
N PRO A 218 6.26 9.80 0.49
CA PRO A 218 7.06 9.49 -0.68
C PRO A 218 6.32 8.57 -1.67
N ALA A 219 5.55 7.59 -1.21
CA ALA A 219 4.76 6.73 -2.09
C ALA A 219 3.72 7.49 -2.93
N THR A 220 3.28 8.66 -2.49
CA THR A 220 2.34 9.51 -3.24
C THR A 220 3.05 10.47 -4.19
N PHE A 221 4.18 11.04 -3.77
CA PHE A 221 4.80 12.18 -4.47
C PHE A 221 6.16 11.90 -5.09
N LEU A 222 6.71 10.69 -4.97
CA LEU A 222 8.05 10.38 -5.46
C LEU A 222 8.20 10.65 -6.97
N SER A 223 7.19 10.29 -7.78
CA SER A 223 7.17 10.56 -9.21
C SER A 223 7.09 12.05 -9.51
N GLN A 224 6.31 12.81 -8.75
CA GLN A 224 6.22 14.27 -8.90
C GLN A 224 7.54 14.96 -8.51
N MET A 225 8.18 14.52 -7.43
CA MET A 225 9.50 15.02 -7.04
C MET A 225 10.54 14.76 -8.14
N ALA A 226 10.50 13.57 -8.74
CA ALA A 226 11.38 13.21 -9.84
C ALA A 226 11.15 14.08 -11.08
N ALA A 227 9.89 14.30 -11.47
CA ALA A 227 9.53 15.12 -12.61
C ALA A 227 9.94 16.59 -12.44
N VAL A 228 9.80 17.14 -11.23
CA VAL A 228 10.17 18.55 -10.96
C VAL A 228 11.68 18.73 -10.86
N ARG A 229 12.39 17.83 -10.18
CA ARG A 229 13.85 17.96 -9.95
C ARG A 229 14.68 17.60 -11.19
N PHE A 230 14.20 16.67 -12.00
CA PHE A 230 14.92 16.12 -13.17
C PHE A 230 14.01 16.04 -14.38
N PRO A 231 13.52 17.18 -14.90
CA PRO A 231 12.60 17.21 -16.04
C PRO A 231 13.25 16.54 -17.26
N GLY A 232 12.51 15.67 -17.94
CA GLY A 232 12.97 14.92 -19.10
C GLY A 232 13.95 13.79 -18.83
N SER A 233 14.36 13.54 -17.59
CA SER A 233 15.26 12.43 -17.25
C SER A 233 14.56 11.09 -17.29
N LEU A 234 15.02 10.20 -18.16
CA LEU A 234 14.55 8.81 -18.21
C LEU A 234 14.80 8.08 -16.89
N PHE A 235 15.98 8.27 -16.26
CA PHE A 235 16.32 7.63 -15.00
C PHE A 235 15.38 8.06 -13.86
N ALA A 236 14.97 9.33 -13.83
CA ALA A 236 14.03 9.83 -12.84
C ALA A 236 12.66 9.16 -12.94
N GLN A 237 12.24 8.74 -14.11
CA GLN A 237 10.97 8.05 -14.33
C GLN A 237 10.97 6.63 -13.73
N PHE A 238 12.15 6.00 -13.57
CA PHE A 238 12.27 4.66 -12.99
C PHE A 238 12.16 4.62 -11.47
N VAL A 239 12.08 5.76 -10.80
CA VAL A 239 11.95 5.81 -9.34
C VAL A 239 10.74 5.00 -8.85
N TRP A 240 9.61 5.11 -9.53
CA TRP A 240 8.39 4.39 -9.17
C TRP A 240 8.43 2.89 -9.49
N PRO A 241 8.83 2.44 -10.68
CA PRO A 241 9.10 1.02 -10.93
C PRO A 241 10.05 0.39 -9.93
N ILE A 242 11.13 1.10 -9.56
CA ILE A 242 12.11 0.65 -8.56
C ILE A 242 11.47 0.50 -7.18
N PHE A 243 10.63 1.45 -6.75
CA PHE A 243 9.87 1.34 -5.52
C PHE A 243 9.06 0.03 -5.45
N GLY A 244 8.33 -0.28 -6.51
CA GLY A 244 7.54 -1.50 -6.61
C GLY A 244 8.39 -2.77 -6.61
N ALA A 245 9.44 -2.82 -7.42
CA ALA A 245 10.37 -3.96 -7.48
C ALA A 245 11.07 -4.18 -6.15
N ALA A 246 11.51 -3.09 -5.49
CA ALA A 246 12.13 -3.15 -4.17
C ALA A 246 11.17 -3.74 -3.13
N SER A 247 9.86 -3.45 -3.21
CA SER A 247 8.89 -3.99 -2.26
C SER A 247 8.72 -5.51 -2.41
N VAL A 248 8.77 -6.04 -3.62
CA VAL A 248 8.76 -7.49 -3.89
C VAL A 248 10.04 -8.15 -3.37
N VAL A 249 11.20 -7.56 -3.68
CA VAL A 249 12.49 -8.05 -3.18
C VAL A 249 12.56 -7.99 -1.66
N GLY A 250 12.09 -6.90 -1.08
CA GLY A 250 12.08 -6.68 0.36
C GLY A 250 11.30 -7.77 1.11
N ILE A 251 10.09 -8.13 0.64
CA ILE A 251 9.32 -9.20 1.27
C ILE A 251 10.03 -10.56 1.16
N ALA A 252 10.67 -10.84 0.03
CA ALA A 252 11.45 -12.05 -0.17
C ALA A 252 12.65 -12.10 0.80
N LEU A 253 13.38 -11.00 0.95
CA LEU A 253 14.48 -10.87 1.92
C LEU A 253 13.98 -11.00 3.36
N SER A 254 12.82 -10.42 3.69
CA SER A 254 12.22 -10.56 5.02
C SER A 254 11.94 -12.02 5.37
N ILE A 255 11.48 -12.82 4.41
CA ILE A 255 11.25 -14.25 4.60
C ILE A 255 12.57 -15.00 4.73
N ALA A 256 13.55 -14.73 3.89
CA ALA A 256 14.86 -15.37 3.93
C ALA A 256 15.59 -15.11 5.25
N LEU A 257 15.48 -13.89 5.79
CA LEU A 257 16.12 -13.46 7.02
C LEU A 257 15.30 -13.73 8.30
N ARG A 258 14.27 -14.57 8.23
CA ARG A 258 13.36 -14.81 9.36
C ARG A 258 14.04 -15.39 10.61
N HIS A 259 15.15 -16.05 10.47
CA HIS A 259 15.90 -16.69 11.59
C HIS A 259 17.03 -15.83 12.15
N THR A 260 17.29 -14.62 11.59
CA THR A 260 18.45 -13.81 11.99
C THR A 260 18.23 -13.00 13.26
N SER A 261 16.98 -12.58 13.51
CA SER A 261 16.62 -11.84 14.72
C SER A 261 15.10 -11.87 14.98
N THR A 262 14.67 -11.32 16.10
CA THR A 262 13.26 -11.23 16.51
C THR A 262 12.44 -10.33 15.59
N SER A 263 11.13 -10.58 15.48
CA SER A 263 10.21 -9.84 14.60
C SER A 263 10.20 -8.35 14.88
N ASN A 264 10.23 -7.94 16.16
CA ASN A 264 10.25 -6.54 16.56
C ASN A 264 11.53 -5.81 16.15
N ARG A 265 12.71 -6.45 16.27
CA ARG A 265 13.99 -5.86 15.82
C ARG A 265 14.02 -5.69 14.31
N ARG A 266 13.61 -6.72 13.58
CA ARG A 266 13.53 -6.66 12.11
C ARG A 266 12.57 -5.55 11.66
N LEU A 267 11.43 -5.41 12.32
CA LEU A 267 10.48 -4.33 12.07
C LEU A 267 11.11 -2.96 12.32
N ALA A 268 11.78 -2.78 13.46
CA ALA A 268 12.45 -1.51 13.78
C ALA A 268 13.50 -1.12 12.73
N ILE A 269 14.35 -2.07 12.32
CA ILE A 269 15.38 -1.86 11.29
C ILE A 269 14.73 -1.44 9.97
N VAL A 270 13.68 -2.14 9.55
CA VAL A 270 12.95 -1.83 8.31
C VAL A 270 12.38 -0.41 8.35
N LEU A 271 11.78 -0.01 9.47
CA LEU A 271 11.21 1.34 9.64
C LEU A 271 12.29 2.42 9.63
N TRP A 272 13.43 2.18 10.26
CA TRP A 272 14.56 3.10 10.22
C TRP A 272 15.17 3.21 8.82
N LEU A 273 15.30 2.11 8.09
CA LEU A 273 15.73 2.14 6.68
C LEU A 273 14.76 2.95 5.80
N GLN A 274 13.44 2.81 6.03
CA GLN A 274 12.46 3.67 5.36
C GLN A 274 12.65 5.15 5.73
N GLY A 275 12.90 5.46 7.00
CA GLY A 275 13.21 6.81 7.45
C GLY A 275 14.45 7.40 6.76
N VAL A 276 15.52 6.61 6.66
CA VAL A 276 16.72 6.99 5.88
C VAL A 276 16.37 7.23 4.42
N GLY A 277 15.53 6.38 3.82
CA GLY A 277 15.05 6.54 2.44
C GLY A 277 14.29 7.85 2.22
N VAL A 278 13.41 8.24 3.14
CA VAL A 278 12.69 9.53 3.08
C VAL A 278 13.68 10.69 3.16
N LEU A 279 14.62 10.65 4.08
CA LEU A 279 15.66 11.69 4.20
C LEU A 279 16.57 11.75 2.98
N ALA A 280 16.93 10.60 2.39
CA ALA A 280 17.73 10.56 1.17
C ALA A 280 16.97 11.21 -0.02
N ALA A 281 15.70 10.90 -0.19
CA ALA A 281 14.87 11.50 -1.23
C ALA A 281 14.72 13.02 -1.06
N TRP A 282 14.70 13.49 0.17
CA TRP A 282 14.57 14.90 0.49
C TRP A 282 15.90 15.67 0.39
N LEU A 283 16.93 15.21 1.09
CA LEU A 283 18.13 15.99 1.36
C LEU A 283 19.24 15.80 0.31
N LEU A 284 19.30 14.65 -0.36
CA LEU A 284 20.30 14.39 -1.38
C LEU A 284 19.94 15.08 -2.71
N PRO A 285 20.80 15.92 -3.26
CA PRO A 285 20.48 16.75 -4.42
C PRO A 285 20.37 15.97 -5.75
N GLY A 286 21.03 14.83 -5.84
CA GLY A 286 21.09 14.04 -7.08
C GLY A 286 19.91 13.09 -7.26
N ILE A 287 19.80 12.54 -8.48
CA ILE A 287 18.83 11.47 -8.79
C ILE A 287 19.02 10.24 -7.89
N GLY A 288 20.26 10.00 -7.43
CA GLY A 288 20.61 8.95 -6.48
C GLY A 288 19.82 9.04 -5.17
N GLY A 289 19.52 10.25 -4.69
CA GLY A 289 18.69 10.46 -3.50
C GLY A 289 17.27 9.93 -3.69
N LEU A 290 16.63 10.23 -4.83
CA LEU A 290 15.30 9.73 -5.18
C LEU A 290 15.28 8.21 -5.39
N LEU A 291 16.30 7.67 -6.07
CA LEU A 291 16.42 6.22 -6.28
C LEU A 291 16.64 5.49 -4.94
N THR A 292 17.48 6.03 -4.05
CA THR A 292 17.67 5.49 -2.70
C THR A 292 16.36 5.54 -1.90
N GLY A 293 15.62 6.63 -2.00
CA GLY A 293 14.28 6.74 -1.42
C GLY A 293 13.32 5.68 -1.95
N GLY A 294 13.25 5.50 -3.26
CA GLY A 294 12.46 4.46 -3.91
C GLY A 294 12.84 3.05 -3.44
N LEU A 295 14.13 2.76 -3.34
CA LEU A 295 14.66 1.48 -2.87
C LEU A 295 14.33 1.20 -1.40
N LEU A 296 14.66 2.12 -0.51
CA LEU A 296 14.54 1.90 0.93
C LEU A 296 13.09 1.99 1.41
N VAL A 297 12.33 2.98 0.95
CA VAL A 297 10.92 3.11 1.32
C VAL A 297 10.10 1.99 0.67
N GLY A 298 10.30 1.74 -0.62
CA GLY A 298 9.65 0.64 -1.34
C GLY A 298 10.02 -0.72 -0.73
N GLY A 299 11.30 -1.00 -0.56
CA GLY A 299 11.78 -2.26 0.02
C GLY A 299 11.27 -2.51 1.42
N GLY A 300 11.08 -1.47 2.22
CA GLY A 300 10.49 -1.56 3.56
C GLY A 300 8.96 -1.69 3.58
N PHE A 301 8.27 -1.29 2.53
CA PHE A 301 6.80 -1.19 2.52
C PHE A 301 6.09 -2.50 2.89
N LEU A 302 6.19 -3.52 2.07
CA LEU A 302 5.53 -4.81 2.32
C LEU A 302 6.17 -5.57 3.49
N CYS A 303 7.47 -5.36 3.76
CA CYS A 303 8.14 -5.89 4.94
C CYS A 303 7.53 -5.37 6.24
N ALA A 304 7.31 -4.07 6.34
CA ALA A 304 6.71 -3.46 7.52
C ALA A 304 5.31 -4.00 7.77
N VAL A 305 4.50 -4.17 6.72
CA VAL A 305 3.17 -4.80 6.81
C VAL A 305 3.28 -6.22 7.36
N GLN A 306 4.10 -7.05 6.73
CA GLN A 306 4.27 -8.46 7.12
C GLN A 306 4.78 -8.60 8.56
N LEU A 307 5.82 -7.86 8.91
CA LEU A 307 6.46 -7.94 10.23
C LEU A 307 5.56 -7.40 11.35
N SER A 308 4.78 -6.35 11.07
CA SER A 308 3.82 -5.83 12.05
C SER A 308 2.70 -6.83 12.36
N LEU A 309 2.16 -7.48 11.32
CA LEU A 309 1.15 -8.53 11.49
C LEU A 309 1.72 -9.77 12.19
N LEU A 310 2.96 -10.15 11.86
CA LEU A 310 3.65 -11.26 12.51
C LEU A 310 3.87 -10.95 14.01
N TYR A 311 4.44 -9.79 14.32
CA TYR A 311 4.69 -9.39 15.72
C TYR A 311 3.39 -9.22 16.51
N GLY A 312 2.32 -8.74 15.88
CA GLY A 312 0.99 -8.69 16.49
C GLY A 312 0.45 -10.08 16.88
N ARG A 313 0.69 -11.10 16.03
CA ARG A 313 0.33 -12.51 16.35
C ARG A 313 1.17 -13.09 17.50
N GLU A 314 2.46 -12.75 17.55
CA GLU A 314 3.35 -13.18 18.64
C GLU A 314 2.92 -12.59 19.99
N LEU A 315 2.45 -11.33 20.00
CA LEU A 315 2.00 -10.64 21.22
C LEU A 315 0.59 -11.06 21.67
N ALA A 316 -0.28 -11.48 20.75
CA ALA A 316 -1.67 -11.87 21.05
C ALA A 316 -2.11 -13.04 20.15
N PRO A 317 -1.60 -14.27 20.40
CA PRO A 317 -1.85 -15.43 19.56
C PRO A 317 -3.32 -15.80 19.47
N ASP A 318 -4.06 -15.67 20.58
CA ASP A 318 -5.49 -16.00 20.66
C ASP A 318 -6.41 -14.94 20.02
N HIS A 319 -5.88 -13.73 19.72
CA HIS A 319 -6.63 -12.61 19.17
C HIS A 319 -6.10 -12.16 17.81
N THR A 320 -5.51 -13.07 17.05
CA THR A 320 -4.82 -12.76 15.76
C THR A 320 -5.68 -11.92 14.80
N ARG A 321 -6.98 -12.26 14.71
CA ARG A 321 -7.91 -11.56 13.83
C ARG A 321 -8.19 -10.12 14.29
N TYR A 322 -8.45 -9.95 15.59
CA TYR A 322 -8.68 -8.63 16.19
C TYR A 322 -7.45 -7.73 16.00
N MET A 323 -6.26 -8.28 16.26
CA MET A 323 -4.99 -7.57 16.06
C MET A 323 -4.76 -7.17 14.62
N ALA A 324 -5.02 -8.07 13.66
CA ALA A 324 -4.91 -7.73 12.24
C ALA A 324 -5.83 -6.56 11.87
N GLY A 325 -7.08 -6.57 12.34
CA GLY A 325 -8.03 -5.48 12.12
C GLY A 325 -7.58 -4.16 12.74
N LEU A 326 -7.15 -4.19 14.01
CA LEU A 326 -6.68 -3.01 14.74
C LEU A 326 -5.44 -2.39 14.07
N LEU A 327 -4.45 -3.21 13.73
CA LEU A 327 -3.23 -2.77 13.04
C LEU A 327 -3.56 -2.20 11.66
N THR A 328 -4.39 -2.88 10.87
CA THR A 328 -4.79 -2.39 9.53
C THR A 328 -5.53 -1.06 9.61
N THR A 329 -6.41 -0.89 10.60
CA THR A 329 -7.12 0.37 10.84
C THR A 329 -6.15 1.49 11.19
N GLY A 330 -5.23 1.27 12.13
CA GLY A 330 -4.21 2.25 12.51
C GLY A 330 -3.32 2.66 11.32
N TYR A 331 -2.89 1.68 10.54
CA TYR A 331 -2.09 1.92 9.33
C TYR A 331 -2.85 2.73 8.28
N ALA A 332 -4.11 2.41 8.03
CA ALA A 332 -4.96 3.12 7.08
C ALA A 332 -5.24 4.57 7.53
N ILE A 333 -5.39 4.81 8.84
CA ILE A 333 -5.48 6.17 9.39
C ILE A 333 -4.19 6.94 9.14
N GLY A 334 -3.03 6.34 9.38
CA GLY A 334 -1.74 6.93 9.06
C GLY A 334 -1.61 7.29 7.57
N GLN A 335 -2.01 6.38 6.69
CA GLN A 335 -2.04 6.61 5.24
C GLN A 335 -2.97 7.75 4.82
N LEU A 336 -4.08 7.96 5.52
CA LEU A 336 -4.99 9.06 5.27
C LEU A 336 -4.40 10.41 5.72
N ILE A 337 -3.79 10.43 6.91
CA ILE A 337 -3.22 11.66 7.49
C ILE A 337 -2.03 12.17 6.66
N GLY A 338 -1.22 11.28 6.06
CA GLY A 338 -0.06 11.64 5.26
C GLY A 338 -0.37 12.64 4.13
N PRO A 339 -1.21 12.30 3.15
CA PRO A 339 -1.57 13.21 2.07
C PRO A 339 -2.30 14.47 2.53
N VAL A 340 -3.08 14.41 3.61
CA VAL A 340 -3.69 15.61 4.22
C VAL A 340 -2.58 16.54 4.76
N THR A 341 -1.58 15.97 5.42
CA THR A 341 -0.41 16.74 5.90
C THR A 341 0.37 17.35 4.73
N SER A 342 0.52 16.63 3.62
CA SER A 342 1.18 17.18 2.43
C SER A 342 0.38 18.33 1.80
N ALA A 343 -0.94 18.19 1.72
CA ALA A 343 -1.82 19.25 1.23
C ALA A 343 -1.73 20.50 2.12
N LEU A 344 -1.75 20.33 3.43
CA LEU A 344 -1.58 21.42 4.39
C LEU A 344 -0.20 22.08 4.27
N SER A 345 0.87 21.29 4.15
CA SER A 345 2.23 21.78 3.96
C SER A 345 2.33 22.64 2.69
N THR A 346 1.83 22.13 1.56
CA THR A 346 1.88 22.85 0.28
C THR A 346 0.98 24.08 0.26
N TRP A 347 -0.16 24.04 0.95
CA TRP A 347 -1.05 25.20 1.08
C TRP A 347 -0.44 26.32 1.90
N LEU A 348 0.23 26.00 3.03
CA LEU A 348 0.83 26.97 3.95
C LEU A 348 2.18 27.49 3.47
N THR A 349 3.02 26.60 2.92
CA THR A 349 4.44 26.90 2.63
C THR A 349 4.80 26.88 1.15
N HIS A 350 3.87 26.45 0.29
CA HIS A 350 4.10 26.15 -1.13
C HIS A 350 5.18 25.08 -1.37
N ARG A 351 5.49 24.28 -0.34
CA ARG A 351 6.56 23.27 -0.35
C ARG A 351 6.08 21.96 0.26
N LEU A 352 6.62 20.86 -0.23
CA LEU A 352 6.35 19.51 0.25
C LEU A 352 7.30 19.09 1.39
N GLU A 353 8.46 19.70 1.47
CA GLU A 353 9.57 19.32 2.33
C GLU A 353 9.22 19.23 3.82
N PRO A 354 8.43 20.14 4.42
CA PRO A 354 8.03 20.01 5.81
C PRO A 354 7.27 18.72 6.10
N ALA A 355 6.40 18.32 5.19
CA ALA A 355 5.66 17.05 5.31
C ALA A 355 6.60 15.83 5.20
N LEU A 356 7.59 15.86 4.31
CA LEU A 356 8.60 14.81 4.20
C LEU A 356 9.45 14.71 5.48
N GLY A 357 9.82 15.83 6.07
CA GLY A 357 10.53 15.87 7.35
C GLY A 357 9.74 15.18 8.47
N LEU A 358 8.45 15.48 8.57
CA LEU A 358 7.55 14.82 9.53
C LEU A 358 7.43 13.32 9.26
N ALA A 359 7.36 12.91 7.99
CA ALA A 359 7.33 11.50 7.59
C ALA A 359 8.59 10.75 8.03
N GLY A 360 9.76 11.34 7.82
CA GLY A 360 11.04 10.77 8.28
C GLY A 360 11.08 10.61 9.81
N ILE A 361 10.72 11.66 10.55
CA ILE A 361 10.65 11.62 12.02
C ILE A 361 9.68 10.53 12.48
N ALA A 362 8.49 10.44 11.89
CA ALA A 362 7.51 9.43 12.22
C ALA A 362 8.04 8.01 12.07
N LEU A 363 8.80 7.72 11.00
CA LEU A 363 9.42 6.41 10.76
C LEU A 363 10.51 6.09 11.79
N PHE A 364 11.34 7.05 12.18
CA PHE A 364 12.33 6.85 13.23
C PHE A 364 11.69 6.62 14.58
N VAL A 365 10.66 7.38 14.95
CA VAL A 365 9.87 7.17 16.17
C VAL A 365 9.19 5.80 16.14
N ALA A 366 8.58 5.44 15.00
CA ALA A 366 7.94 4.14 14.83
C ALA A 366 8.89 2.96 15.09
N GLY A 367 10.10 3.02 14.53
CA GLY A 367 11.15 2.03 14.79
C GLY A 367 11.55 1.98 16.28
N GLY A 368 11.71 3.15 16.90
CA GLY A 368 12.04 3.26 18.33
C GLY A 368 10.97 2.67 19.25
N LEU A 369 9.69 2.82 18.90
CA LEU A 369 8.58 2.27 19.70
C LEU A 369 8.59 0.73 19.79
N VAL A 370 9.00 0.05 18.72
CA VAL A 370 9.06 -1.41 18.68
C VAL A 370 10.44 -1.98 19.02
N TRP A 371 11.47 -1.14 19.08
CA TRP A 371 12.80 -1.52 19.54
C TRP A 371 12.81 -1.68 21.06
N ASN A 372 12.39 -2.84 21.57
CA ASN A 372 12.30 -3.09 23.01
C ASN A 372 13.30 -4.17 23.44
N ARG A 373 14.25 -3.79 24.31
CA ARG A 373 15.25 -4.71 24.88
C ARG A 373 14.66 -5.66 25.95
N HIS A 374 13.52 -5.34 26.54
CA HIS A 374 12.94 -6.13 27.64
C HIS A 374 12.17 -7.38 27.18
N ALA A 375 11.65 -7.42 25.95
CA ALA A 375 10.99 -8.61 25.41
C ALA A 375 11.95 -9.80 25.26
N GLU A 376 13.25 -9.55 25.11
CA GLU A 376 14.30 -10.57 24.93
C GLU A 376 14.60 -11.35 26.19
N ARG A 377 14.55 -10.71 27.36
CA ARG A 377 14.81 -11.40 28.63
C ARG A 377 13.72 -12.41 29.00
N GLN A 378 12.48 -12.20 28.56
CA GLN A 378 11.39 -13.12 28.83
C GLN A 378 11.38 -14.33 27.88
N GLN A 379 11.85 -14.18 26.63
CA GLN A 379 11.97 -15.31 25.71
C GLN A 379 13.23 -16.16 25.94
N GLN A 380 14.26 -15.62 26.58
CA GLN A 380 15.45 -16.39 26.98
C GLN A 380 15.28 -17.17 28.31
N LEU A 381 14.20 -16.90 29.02
CA LEU A 381 13.85 -17.55 30.30
C LEU A 381 12.72 -18.59 30.15
N GLN A 382 12.19 -18.77 28.95
CA GLN A 382 11.28 -19.85 28.56
C GLN A 382 11.98 -20.84 27.62
#